data_0cec2a7ec26c53c56fec362bce2e7f71
#
_entry.id   0cec2a7ec26c53c56fec362bce2e7f71
#
_cell.length_a   1.000
_cell.length_b   1.000
_cell.length_c   1.000
_cell.angle_alpha   90.00
_cell.angle_beta   90.00
_cell.angle_gamma   90.00
#
_symmetry.space_group_name_H-M   'P 1'
#
loop_
_entity.id
_entity.type
_entity.pdbx_description
1 polymer ?
#
loop_
_entity_poly.entity_id
_entity_poly.type
_entity_poly.pdbx_seq_one_letter_code
_entity_poly.pdbx_strand_id
1 'polypeptide(L)'
;MNTTVRRTIGFLGIAFLAAQLIGAVPASAKFQSSTRSFEQAAPVTPAQKEVNRLLKQISANAAIAVRHADTLDSFTRAGSRLSYTTHTAELTRTKTAINAMGVDFRQLQELRPGALPWQQVVIDRMEPVLVGLAGHATDAIETLNAERGKVVSQAYRDAVGNLHAYAEQARMQISVNLDYAQAREKLNRLDASRAEPVTRESAREGAGTSAKAVKSLEQRVRSALLKLPYYGVFDHLAFQVNADQVTLTGEVSWPVLKTDAERAVGDVEGVAGVTSDIKVLPVSLHDNRIRLATYWAVYGQPTLARYRINPHPPIRIIVENGHVTLKGVVGSEMDRTVAFMQANSVPGVFSVTNNLQIGS
;
A
#
# COMPACT_ATOMS: atom_id res chain seq x y z
N MET A 1 4.57 61.79 7.34
CA MET A 1 3.46 62.02 8.30
C MET A 1 2.86 60.68 8.66
N ASN A 2 3.00 60.38 9.94
CA ASN A 2 2.57 59.15 10.62
C ASN A 2 1.05 58.97 10.66
N THR A 3 0.59 57.76 10.63
CA THR A 3 -0.45 57.37 11.61
C THR A 3 -0.52 55.81 11.73
N THR A 4 -0.07 55.37 12.86
CA THR A 4 -0.20 54.04 13.43
C THR A 4 -1.61 53.85 13.98
N VAL A 5 -2.32 52.78 13.60
CA VAL A 5 -3.56 52.37 14.27
C VAL A 5 -3.32 51.06 15.00
N ARG A 6 -3.20 51.16 16.32
CA ARG A 6 -3.27 50.07 17.30
C ARG A 6 -4.73 49.67 17.49
N ARG A 7 -5.06 48.38 17.30
CA ARG A 7 -6.33 47.80 17.78
C ARG A 7 -6.03 46.94 19.02
N THR A 8 -6.54 47.43 20.11
CA THR A 8 -6.65 46.77 21.42
C THR A 8 -7.77 45.73 21.38
N ILE A 9 -7.48 44.48 21.76
CA ILE A 9 -8.49 43.46 22.01
C ILE A 9 -8.63 43.28 23.51
N GLY A 10 -9.87 43.60 24.01
CA GLY A 10 -10.21 43.53 25.41
C GLY A 10 -10.39 42.09 25.91
N PHE A 11 -9.90 41.87 27.10
CA PHE A 11 -10.17 40.70 27.94
C PHE A 11 -11.56 40.79 28.52
N LEU A 12 -12.41 39.79 28.35
CA LEU A 12 -13.62 39.57 29.12
C LEU A 12 -13.36 38.39 30.08
N GLY A 13 -13.30 38.70 31.35
CA GLY A 13 -13.26 37.75 32.42
C GLY A 13 -14.63 37.13 32.66
N ILE A 14 -14.69 35.82 32.87
CA ILE A 14 -15.87 35.12 33.39
C ILE A 14 -15.49 34.50 34.74
N ALA A 15 -16.26 34.91 35.74
CA ALA A 15 -16.08 34.54 37.14
C ALA A 15 -16.40 33.08 37.42
N PHE A 16 -15.58 32.49 38.31
CA PHE A 16 -15.84 31.23 39.00
C PHE A 16 -16.98 31.36 39.98
N LEU A 17 -17.99 30.52 39.88
CA LEU A 17 -18.95 30.25 40.95
C LEU A 17 -18.76 28.79 41.42
N ALA A 18 -18.18 28.64 42.59
CA ALA A 18 -18.10 27.34 43.24
C ALA A 18 -19.42 27.08 44.00
N ALA A 19 -20.08 25.97 43.63
CA ALA A 19 -21.16 25.43 44.45
C ALA A 19 -20.76 24.01 44.88
N GLN A 20 -20.44 23.87 46.17
CA GLN A 20 -20.30 22.57 46.83
C GLN A 20 -21.69 21.96 47.03
N LEU A 21 -21.89 20.74 46.50
CA LEU A 21 -23.00 19.89 46.91
C LEU A 21 -22.41 18.51 47.29
N ILE A 22 -22.39 18.31 48.60
CA ILE A 22 -22.18 16.99 49.22
C ILE A 22 -23.41 16.14 48.95
N GLY A 23 -23.31 15.15 48.13
CA GLY A 23 -24.40 14.21 47.81
C GLY A 23 -23.88 12.77 47.92
N ALA A 24 -24.52 11.97 48.76
CA ALA A 24 -24.22 10.61 49.12
C ALA A 24 -24.01 9.65 47.91
N VAL A 25 -23.03 8.75 48.06
CA VAL A 25 -22.76 7.64 47.17
C VAL A 25 -23.81 6.53 47.37
N PRO A 26 -24.61 6.11 46.38
CA PRO A 26 -25.30 4.83 46.45
C PRO A 26 -24.37 3.74 45.94
N ALA A 27 -24.05 2.80 46.82
CA ALA A 27 -23.48 1.52 46.48
C ALA A 27 -24.48 0.74 45.59
N SER A 28 -24.00 0.23 44.48
CA SER A 28 -24.53 -0.81 43.59
C SER A 28 -24.57 -0.38 42.12
N ALA A 29 -23.41 -0.12 41.52
CA ALA A 29 -23.28 -0.23 40.08
C ALA A 29 -23.14 -1.73 39.75
N LYS A 30 -24.21 -2.34 39.28
CA LYS A 30 -24.19 -3.64 38.61
C LYS A 30 -23.26 -3.50 37.41
N PHE A 31 -22.16 -4.23 37.44
CA PHE A 31 -21.25 -4.42 36.31
C PHE A 31 -22.06 -5.10 35.19
N GLN A 32 -22.61 -4.32 34.29
CA GLN A 32 -23.14 -4.86 33.05
C GLN A 32 -21.95 -5.28 32.22
N SER A 33 -21.68 -6.57 32.22
CA SER A 33 -20.79 -7.20 31.24
C SER A 33 -21.39 -6.92 29.87
N SER A 34 -20.84 -5.93 29.14
CA SER A 34 -21.12 -5.81 27.72
C SER A 34 -20.46 -7.01 27.05
N THR A 35 -21.23 -8.07 26.88
CA THR A 35 -20.94 -9.10 25.89
C THR A 35 -20.89 -8.40 24.54
N ARG A 36 -19.68 -8.03 24.09
CA ARG A 36 -19.47 -7.70 22.67
C ARG A 36 -19.86 -8.95 21.92
N SER A 37 -21.05 -8.94 21.34
CA SER A 37 -21.47 -9.86 20.31
C SER A 37 -20.36 -9.85 19.26
N PHE A 38 -19.75 -11.00 19.02
CA PHE A 38 -18.85 -11.19 17.89
C PHE A 38 -19.67 -10.87 16.65
N GLU A 39 -19.38 -9.73 16.05
CA GLU A 39 -20.00 -9.27 14.83
C GLU A 39 -19.66 -10.30 13.76
N GLN A 40 -20.60 -11.16 13.44
CA GLN A 40 -20.54 -12.03 12.28
C GLN A 40 -20.20 -11.15 11.10
N ALA A 41 -19.14 -11.50 10.35
CA ALA A 41 -18.72 -10.76 9.18
C ALA A 41 -19.95 -10.46 8.31
N ALA A 42 -20.33 -9.20 8.25
CA ALA A 42 -21.53 -8.78 7.55
C ALA A 42 -21.49 -9.29 6.10
N PRO A 43 -22.60 -9.79 5.55
CA PRO A 43 -22.63 -10.32 4.20
C PRO A 43 -22.19 -9.24 3.21
N VAL A 44 -21.36 -9.62 2.24
CA VAL A 44 -20.81 -8.70 1.22
C VAL A 44 -21.98 -8.00 0.51
N THR A 45 -22.04 -6.68 0.61
CA THR A 45 -23.14 -5.88 0.04
C THR A 45 -23.10 -5.88 -1.49
N PRO A 46 -24.23 -5.58 -2.17
CA PRO A 46 -24.23 -5.42 -3.63
C PRO A 46 -23.22 -4.40 -4.12
N ALA A 47 -23.06 -3.28 -3.40
CA ALA A 47 -22.07 -2.24 -3.72
C ALA A 47 -20.63 -2.78 -3.67
N GLN A 48 -20.29 -3.56 -2.64
CA GLN A 48 -18.97 -4.17 -2.52
C GLN A 48 -18.66 -5.19 -3.62
N LYS A 49 -19.67 -5.93 -4.07
CA LYS A 49 -19.55 -6.85 -5.23
C LYS A 49 -19.32 -6.07 -6.51
N GLU A 50 -20.01 -4.95 -6.70
CA GLU A 50 -19.87 -4.09 -7.85
C GLU A 50 -18.48 -3.43 -7.89
N VAL A 51 -17.98 -2.94 -6.77
CA VAL A 51 -16.60 -2.46 -6.65
C VAL A 51 -15.59 -3.52 -7.11
N ASN A 52 -15.74 -4.77 -6.64
CA ASN A 52 -14.87 -5.87 -7.07
C ASN A 52 -14.96 -6.15 -8.57
N ARG A 53 -16.14 -6.04 -9.16
CA ARG A 53 -16.34 -6.22 -10.60
C ARG A 53 -15.60 -5.14 -11.40
N LEU A 54 -15.79 -3.88 -11.02
CA LEU A 54 -15.14 -2.73 -11.67
C LEU A 54 -13.61 -2.78 -11.54
N LEU A 55 -13.10 -3.12 -10.37
CA LEU A 55 -11.66 -3.31 -10.16
C LEU A 55 -11.06 -4.37 -11.11
N LYS A 56 -11.77 -5.49 -11.30
CA LYS A 56 -11.35 -6.53 -12.26
C LYS A 56 -11.40 -6.04 -13.70
N GLN A 57 -12.41 -5.26 -14.07
CA GLN A 57 -12.50 -4.67 -15.41
C GLN A 57 -11.36 -3.68 -15.69
N ILE A 58 -11.04 -2.81 -14.73
CA ILE A 58 -9.89 -1.91 -14.85
C ILE A 58 -8.59 -2.70 -15.02
N SER A 59 -8.39 -3.78 -14.27
CA SER A 59 -7.21 -4.65 -14.43
C SER A 59 -7.14 -5.30 -15.83
N ALA A 60 -8.27 -5.76 -16.35
CA ALA A 60 -8.34 -6.33 -17.69
C ALA A 60 -8.02 -5.29 -18.77
N ASN A 61 -8.60 -4.08 -18.66
CA ASN A 61 -8.34 -2.98 -19.57
C ASN A 61 -6.88 -2.49 -19.49
N ALA A 62 -6.26 -2.51 -18.31
CA ALA A 62 -4.85 -2.21 -18.15
C ALA A 62 -3.96 -3.21 -18.90
N ALA A 63 -4.28 -4.50 -18.84
CA ALA A 63 -3.56 -5.52 -19.61
C ALA A 63 -3.73 -5.34 -21.15
N ILE A 64 -4.90 -4.87 -21.58
CA ILE A 64 -5.15 -4.53 -22.99
C ILE A 64 -4.31 -3.31 -23.41
N ALA A 65 -4.27 -2.25 -22.58
CA ALA A 65 -3.47 -1.06 -22.84
C ALA A 65 -1.98 -1.39 -22.98
N VAL A 66 -1.44 -2.22 -22.07
CA VAL A 66 -0.05 -2.70 -22.15
C VAL A 66 0.23 -3.42 -23.44
N ARG A 67 -0.62 -4.35 -23.86
CA ARG A 67 -0.41 -5.13 -25.07
C ARG A 67 -0.33 -4.25 -26.30
N HIS A 68 -1.19 -3.24 -26.42
CA HIS A 68 -1.17 -2.31 -27.54
C HIS A 68 0.01 -1.34 -27.47
N ALA A 69 0.41 -0.91 -26.28
CA ALA A 69 1.61 -0.10 -26.08
C ALA A 69 2.90 -0.86 -26.41
N ASP A 70 3.00 -2.15 -26.05
CA ASP A 70 4.11 -3.04 -26.42
C ASP A 70 4.19 -3.24 -27.94
N THR A 71 3.06 -3.50 -28.58
CA THR A 71 2.98 -3.61 -30.03
C THR A 71 3.46 -2.32 -30.69
N LEU A 72 3.03 -1.16 -30.19
CA LEU A 72 3.43 0.14 -30.69
C LEU A 72 4.93 0.41 -30.50
N ASP A 73 5.48 0.07 -29.35
CA ASP A 73 6.92 0.18 -29.08
C ASP A 73 7.74 -0.72 -30.03
N SER A 74 7.27 -1.93 -30.29
CA SER A 74 7.85 -2.83 -31.28
C SER A 74 7.82 -2.23 -32.70
N PHE A 75 6.76 -1.52 -33.05
CA PHE A 75 6.64 -0.82 -34.33
C PHE A 75 7.66 0.31 -34.48
N THR A 76 7.93 1.06 -33.42
CA THR A 76 8.94 2.11 -33.45
C THR A 76 10.35 1.56 -33.67
N ARG A 77 10.63 0.33 -33.21
CA ARG A 77 11.90 -0.37 -33.43
C ARG A 77 12.03 -0.97 -34.84
N ALA A 78 10.91 -1.36 -35.46
CA ALA A 78 10.91 -1.93 -36.81
C ALA A 78 11.24 -0.92 -37.93
N GLY A 79 11.35 0.35 -37.60
CA GLY A 79 11.74 1.44 -38.49
C GLY A 79 10.63 1.87 -39.41
N SER A 80 11.01 2.49 -40.58
CA SER A 80 10.08 3.12 -41.52
C SER A 80 9.16 2.17 -42.32
N ARG A 81 9.18 0.87 -42.03
CA ARG A 81 8.37 -0.13 -42.74
C ARG A 81 6.89 -0.06 -42.41
N LEU A 82 6.52 0.57 -41.30
CA LEU A 82 5.14 0.66 -40.84
C LEU A 82 4.60 2.07 -41.04
N SER A 83 3.36 2.15 -41.52
CA SER A 83 2.74 3.42 -41.89
C SER A 83 2.24 4.20 -40.69
N TYR A 84 2.08 5.52 -40.84
CA TYR A 84 1.37 6.39 -39.90
C TYR A 84 0.03 5.83 -39.46
N THR A 85 -0.74 5.25 -40.39
CA THR A 85 -2.04 4.65 -40.13
C THR A 85 -1.96 3.47 -39.15
N THR A 86 -0.90 2.63 -39.27
CA THR A 86 -0.69 1.50 -38.40
C THR A 86 -0.41 1.96 -36.96
N HIS A 87 0.47 2.98 -36.78
CA HIS A 87 0.76 3.56 -35.48
C HIS A 87 -0.49 4.22 -34.87
N THR A 88 -1.27 4.97 -35.67
CA THR A 88 -2.51 5.60 -35.22
C THR A 88 -3.55 4.55 -34.76
N ALA A 89 -3.65 3.41 -35.46
CA ALA A 89 -4.55 2.34 -35.03
C ALA A 89 -4.21 1.77 -33.69
N GLU A 90 -2.93 1.51 -33.37
CA GLU A 90 -2.50 0.98 -32.09
C GLU A 90 -2.65 2.02 -30.95
N LEU A 91 -2.32 3.30 -31.22
CA LEU A 91 -2.59 4.39 -30.27
C LEU A 91 -4.08 4.53 -29.95
N THR A 92 -4.95 4.39 -30.97
CA THR A 92 -6.40 4.44 -30.78
C THR A 92 -6.88 3.29 -29.91
N ARG A 93 -6.36 2.08 -30.08
CA ARG A 93 -6.70 0.91 -29.25
C ARG A 93 -6.23 1.12 -27.80
N THR A 94 -5.01 1.61 -27.61
CA THR A 94 -4.48 1.97 -26.30
C THR A 94 -5.36 3.01 -25.61
N LYS A 95 -5.69 4.11 -26.31
CA LYS A 95 -6.59 5.16 -25.81
C LYS A 95 -7.96 4.62 -25.45
N THR A 96 -8.52 3.71 -26.25
CA THR A 96 -9.83 3.10 -25.97
C THR A 96 -9.82 2.31 -24.67
N ALA A 97 -8.78 1.52 -24.44
CA ALA A 97 -8.63 0.78 -23.17
C ALA A 97 -8.47 1.72 -21.97
N ILE A 98 -7.68 2.80 -22.12
CA ILE A 98 -7.49 3.82 -21.08
C ILE A 98 -8.81 4.54 -20.77
N ASN A 99 -9.57 4.92 -21.80
CA ASN A 99 -10.87 5.57 -21.61
C ASN A 99 -11.88 4.66 -20.90
N ALA A 100 -11.89 3.36 -21.22
CA ALA A 100 -12.73 2.38 -20.55
C ALA A 100 -12.38 2.30 -19.06
N MET A 101 -11.08 2.27 -18.70
CA MET A 101 -10.65 2.35 -17.29
C MET A 101 -11.12 3.63 -16.60
N GLY A 102 -11.08 4.77 -17.30
CA GLY A 102 -11.58 6.05 -16.77
C GLY A 102 -13.09 6.05 -16.52
N VAL A 103 -13.88 5.36 -17.33
CA VAL A 103 -15.33 5.18 -17.11
C VAL A 103 -15.58 4.32 -15.86
N ASP A 104 -14.94 3.16 -15.79
CA ASP A 104 -15.05 2.25 -14.65
C ASP A 104 -14.57 2.92 -13.36
N PHE A 105 -13.52 3.73 -13.43
CA PHE A 105 -12.99 4.45 -12.27
C PHE A 105 -13.94 5.51 -11.72
N ARG A 106 -14.64 6.26 -12.56
CA ARG A 106 -15.67 7.21 -12.10
C ARG A 106 -16.79 6.50 -11.33
N GLN A 107 -17.23 5.34 -11.81
CA GLN A 107 -18.21 4.53 -11.08
C GLN A 107 -17.66 4.05 -9.73
N LEU A 108 -16.37 3.68 -9.67
CA LEU A 108 -15.72 3.34 -8.40
C LEU A 108 -15.70 4.51 -7.42
N GLN A 109 -15.45 5.72 -7.88
CA GLN A 109 -15.48 6.92 -7.04
C GLN A 109 -16.88 7.17 -6.44
N GLU A 110 -17.95 6.94 -7.21
CA GLU A 110 -19.33 7.02 -6.73
C GLU A 110 -19.65 5.97 -5.67
N LEU A 111 -19.13 4.75 -5.83
CA LEU A 111 -19.34 3.64 -4.91
C LEU A 111 -18.42 3.67 -3.68
N ARG A 112 -17.39 4.53 -3.69
CA ARG A 112 -16.36 4.60 -2.65
C ARG A 112 -16.91 4.71 -1.22
N PRO A 113 -17.95 5.54 -0.90
CA PRO A 113 -18.46 5.64 0.48
C PRO A 113 -19.02 4.34 1.04
N GLY A 114 -19.58 3.47 0.19
CA GLY A 114 -20.11 2.14 0.57
C GLY A 114 -19.12 1.00 0.42
N ALA A 115 -17.90 1.29 -0.03
CA ALA A 115 -16.85 0.30 -0.23
C ALA A 115 -16.18 -0.10 1.09
N LEU A 116 -15.62 -1.31 1.13
CA LEU A 116 -14.79 -1.74 2.26
C LEU A 116 -13.56 -0.84 2.42
N PRO A 117 -13.01 -0.66 3.63
CA PRO A 117 -11.85 0.21 3.85
C PRO A 117 -10.68 -0.07 2.89
N TRP A 118 -10.38 -1.35 2.62
CA TRP A 118 -9.35 -1.73 1.67
C TRP A 118 -9.70 -1.36 0.21
N GLN A 119 -10.99 -1.43 -0.16
CA GLN A 119 -11.46 -1.02 -1.49
C GLN A 119 -11.31 0.49 -1.69
N GLN A 120 -11.65 1.28 -0.66
CA GLN A 120 -11.48 2.74 -0.69
C GLN A 120 -10.03 3.13 -0.97
N VAL A 121 -9.08 2.47 -0.30
CA VAL A 121 -7.65 2.77 -0.53
C VAL A 121 -7.18 2.34 -1.92
N VAL A 122 -7.66 1.21 -2.44
CA VAL A 122 -7.36 0.81 -3.83
C VAL A 122 -7.88 1.84 -4.81
N ILE A 123 -9.11 2.34 -4.60
CA ILE A 123 -9.71 3.40 -5.42
C ILE A 123 -8.85 4.67 -5.37
N ASP A 124 -8.48 5.15 -4.18
CA ASP A 124 -7.69 6.36 -4.01
C ASP A 124 -6.30 6.28 -4.68
N ARG A 125 -5.73 5.08 -4.73
CA ARG A 125 -4.43 4.84 -5.36
C ARG A 125 -4.48 4.75 -6.88
N MET A 126 -5.63 4.43 -7.44
CA MET A 126 -5.76 4.30 -8.90
C MET A 126 -5.76 5.64 -9.61
N GLU A 127 -6.25 6.70 -8.99
CA GLU A 127 -6.39 8.01 -9.63
C GLU A 127 -5.08 8.51 -10.24
N PRO A 128 -3.98 8.68 -9.49
CA PRO A 128 -2.73 9.18 -10.05
C PRO A 128 -2.14 8.25 -11.12
N VAL A 129 -2.40 6.94 -11.01
CA VAL A 129 -1.95 5.96 -12.00
C VAL A 129 -2.68 6.11 -13.32
N LEU A 130 -4.00 6.25 -13.28
CA LEU A 130 -4.84 6.41 -14.48
C LEU A 130 -4.61 7.78 -15.14
N VAL A 131 -4.46 8.83 -14.35
CA VAL A 131 -4.12 10.18 -14.85
C VAL A 131 -2.77 10.18 -15.56
N GLY A 132 -1.75 9.58 -14.96
CA GLY A 132 -0.43 9.47 -15.58
C GLY A 132 -0.46 8.65 -16.88
N LEU A 133 -1.19 7.55 -16.91
CA LEU A 133 -1.34 6.71 -18.09
C LEU A 133 -2.04 7.48 -19.24
N ALA A 134 -3.09 8.25 -18.92
CA ALA A 134 -3.77 9.10 -19.88
C ALA A 134 -2.86 10.21 -20.42
N GLY A 135 -2.02 10.81 -19.56
CA GLY A 135 -1.02 11.80 -19.94
C GLY A 135 -0.04 11.26 -20.96
N HIS A 136 0.62 10.14 -20.67
CA HIS A 136 1.58 9.52 -21.59
C HIS A 136 0.94 9.08 -22.93
N ALA A 137 -0.31 8.65 -22.90
CA ALA A 137 -1.04 8.34 -24.15
C ALA A 137 -1.32 9.60 -24.97
N THR A 138 -1.65 10.71 -24.30
CA THR A 138 -1.85 12.02 -24.95
C THR A 138 -0.54 12.51 -25.57
N ASP A 139 0.56 12.47 -24.84
CA ASP A 139 1.89 12.87 -25.32
C ASP A 139 2.30 12.10 -26.58
N ALA A 140 2.08 10.78 -26.60
CA ALA A 140 2.38 9.95 -27.75
C ALA A 140 1.51 10.31 -28.97
N ILE A 141 0.23 10.60 -28.76
CA ILE A 141 -0.71 11.01 -29.82
C ILE A 141 -0.34 12.39 -30.39
N GLU A 142 -0.06 13.36 -29.51
CA GLU A 142 0.32 14.72 -29.89
C GLU A 142 1.64 14.72 -30.65
N THR A 143 2.63 13.97 -30.17
CA THR A 143 3.93 13.82 -30.84
C THR A 143 3.76 13.18 -32.23
N LEU A 144 2.95 12.13 -32.35
CA LEU A 144 2.68 11.50 -33.66
C LEU A 144 2.00 12.49 -34.62
N ASN A 145 1.06 13.29 -34.13
CA ASN A 145 0.35 14.29 -34.93
C ASN A 145 1.26 15.45 -35.39
N ALA A 146 2.13 15.93 -34.51
CA ALA A 146 3.11 16.97 -34.82
C ALA A 146 4.13 16.50 -35.86
N GLU A 147 4.52 15.23 -35.77
CA GLU A 147 5.55 14.63 -36.63
C GLU A 147 4.97 13.76 -37.74
N ARG A 148 3.91 14.20 -38.38
CA ARG A 148 3.24 13.44 -39.47
C ARG A 148 4.23 12.91 -40.50
N GLY A 149 4.21 11.58 -40.72
CA GLY A 149 5.11 10.87 -41.63
C GLY A 149 6.49 10.54 -41.04
N LYS A 150 6.82 11.01 -39.82
CA LYS A 150 8.10 10.75 -39.14
C LYS A 150 7.91 9.78 -37.96
N VAL A 151 7.25 8.65 -38.16
CA VAL A 151 7.04 7.60 -37.13
C VAL A 151 8.34 7.02 -36.55
N VAL A 152 9.47 7.34 -37.15
CA VAL A 152 10.83 6.98 -36.73
C VAL A 152 11.57 8.10 -36.01
N SER A 153 10.94 9.26 -35.75
CA SER A 153 11.58 10.32 -35.01
C SER A 153 11.95 9.91 -33.59
N GLN A 154 13.02 10.48 -33.03
CA GLN A 154 13.45 10.16 -31.67
C GLN A 154 12.37 10.56 -30.67
N ALA A 155 11.79 11.76 -30.84
CA ALA A 155 10.74 12.26 -29.94
C ALA A 155 9.52 11.30 -29.87
N TYR A 156 9.09 10.76 -31.01
CA TYR A 156 7.98 9.81 -31.02
C TYR A 156 8.36 8.47 -30.40
N ARG A 157 9.55 7.94 -30.67
CA ARG A 157 10.04 6.71 -30.03
C ARG A 157 10.11 6.88 -28.52
N ASP A 158 10.59 8.01 -28.02
CA ASP A 158 10.67 8.29 -26.58
C ASP A 158 9.27 8.38 -25.94
N ALA A 159 8.32 9.05 -26.61
CA ALA A 159 6.94 9.15 -26.14
C ALA A 159 6.25 7.77 -26.07
N VAL A 160 6.44 6.91 -27.08
CA VAL A 160 5.92 5.54 -27.09
C VAL A 160 6.59 4.68 -26.03
N GLY A 161 7.91 4.77 -25.88
CA GLY A 161 8.65 4.06 -24.82
C GLY A 161 8.19 4.45 -23.43
N ASN A 162 7.94 5.72 -23.19
CA ASN A 162 7.38 6.22 -21.92
C ASN A 162 5.95 5.70 -21.69
N LEU A 163 5.10 5.73 -22.72
CA LEU A 163 3.74 5.17 -22.65
C LEU A 163 3.78 3.68 -22.30
N HIS A 164 4.61 2.88 -22.98
CA HIS A 164 4.75 1.45 -22.72
C HIS A 164 5.23 1.18 -21.28
N ALA A 165 6.32 1.84 -20.86
CA ALA A 165 6.86 1.67 -19.52
C ALA A 165 5.85 2.05 -18.44
N TYR A 166 5.08 3.12 -18.65
CA TYR A 166 4.06 3.55 -17.70
C TYR A 166 2.84 2.63 -17.69
N ALA A 167 2.43 2.11 -18.86
CA ALA A 167 1.34 1.14 -18.96
C ALA A 167 1.66 -0.16 -18.21
N GLU A 168 2.88 -0.69 -18.33
CA GLU A 168 3.36 -1.83 -17.56
C GLU A 168 3.34 -1.55 -16.06
N GLN A 169 3.82 -0.38 -15.64
CA GLN A 169 3.79 0.04 -14.25
C GLN A 169 2.35 0.13 -13.73
N ALA A 170 1.44 0.75 -14.48
CA ALA A 170 0.04 0.89 -14.12
C ALA A 170 -0.62 -0.49 -13.95
N ARG A 171 -0.44 -1.40 -14.91
CA ARG A 171 -0.94 -2.77 -14.84
C ARG A 171 -0.45 -3.49 -13.58
N MET A 172 0.84 -3.40 -13.27
CA MET A 172 1.40 -4.04 -12.08
C MET A 172 0.84 -3.46 -10.78
N GLN A 173 0.72 -2.14 -10.67
CA GLN A 173 0.13 -1.50 -9.49
C GLN A 173 -1.33 -1.92 -9.28
N ILE A 174 -2.11 -1.98 -10.35
CA ILE A 174 -3.51 -2.43 -10.33
C ILE A 174 -3.57 -3.90 -9.91
N SER A 175 -2.75 -4.78 -10.51
CA SER A 175 -2.72 -6.22 -10.21
C SER A 175 -2.32 -6.49 -8.76
N VAL A 176 -1.24 -5.89 -8.27
CA VAL A 176 -0.77 -6.06 -6.89
C VAL A 176 -1.84 -5.64 -5.87
N ASN A 177 -2.52 -4.53 -6.13
CA ASN A 177 -3.61 -4.06 -5.26
C ASN A 177 -4.79 -5.05 -5.25
N LEU A 178 -5.13 -5.65 -6.40
CA LEU A 178 -6.21 -6.64 -6.52
C LEU A 178 -5.85 -7.98 -5.86
N ASP A 179 -4.66 -8.51 -6.11
CA ASP A 179 -4.19 -9.78 -5.56
C ASP A 179 -4.13 -9.71 -4.03
N TYR A 180 -3.64 -8.59 -3.51
CA TYR A 180 -3.64 -8.31 -2.09
C TYR A 180 -5.05 -8.28 -1.49
N ALA A 181 -5.97 -7.60 -2.15
CA ALA A 181 -7.36 -7.50 -1.75
C ALA A 181 -8.05 -8.88 -1.69
N GLN A 182 -7.81 -9.73 -2.69
CA GLN A 182 -8.35 -11.09 -2.76
C GLN A 182 -7.74 -12.00 -1.68
N ALA A 183 -6.43 -11.91 -1.45
CA ALA A 183 -5.75 -12.66 -0.41
C ALA A 183 -6.29 -12.32 0.98
N ARG A 184 -6.56 -11.04 1.25
CA ARG A 184 -7.14 -10.59 2.51
C ARG A 184 -8.58 -11.04 2.71
N GLU A 185 -9.41 -10.96 1.68
CA GLU A 185 -10.78 -11.46 1.76
C GLU A 185 -10.80 -12.97 2.06
N LYS A 186 -9.86 -13.71 1.46
CA LYS A 186 -9.68 -15.13 1.73
C LYS A 186 -9.25 -15.39 3.19
N LEU A 187 -8.31 -14.60 3.73
CA LEU A 187 -7.90 -14.69 5.13
C LEU A 187 -9.04 -14.38 6.09
N ASN A 188 -9.80 -13.32 5.85
CA ASN A 188 -10.95 -12.97 6.68
C ASN A 188 -12.01 -14.07 6.70
N ARG A 189 -12.24 -14.76 5.57
CA ARG A 189 -13.15 -15.93 5.50
C ARG A 189 -12.61 -17.14 6.27
N LEU A 190 -11.30 -17.38 6.22
CA LEU A 190 -10.66 -18.46 6.97
C LEU A 190 -10.68 -18.21 8.48
N ASP A 191 -10.45 -16.98 8.91
CA ASP A 191 -10.53 -16.59 10.32
C ASP A 191 -11.98 -16.68 10.85
N ALA A 192 -12.95 -16.28 10.04
CA ALA A 192 -14.38 -16.45 10.37
C ALA A 192 -14.79 -17.93 10.47
N SER A 193 -14.21 -18.82 9.64
CA SER A 193 -14.48 -20.26 9.70
C SER A 193 -13.75 -21.00 10.83
N ARG A 194 -12.70 -20.39 11.41
CA ARG A 194 -11.96 -20.92 12.56
C ARG A 194 -12.53 -20.51 13.90
N ALA A 195 -13.48 -19.57 13.93
CA ALA A 195 -14.17 -19.13 15.15
C ALA A 195 -15.24 -20.14 15.60
N GLU A 196 -14.93 -21.45 15.64
CA GLU A 196 -15.67 -22.39 16.46
C GLU A 196 -15.32 -22.16 17.93
N PRO A 197 -16.28 -22.30 18.87
CA PRO A 197 -16.05 -21.96 20.28
C PRO A 197 -15.07 -22.95 20.90
N VAL A 198 -13.81 -22.55 21.02
CA VAL A 198 -12.86 -23.24 21.91
C VAL A 198 -13.37 -23.03 23.33
N THR A 199 -13.95 -24.07 23.88
CA THR A 199 -14.34 -24.19 25.29
C THR A 199 -13.16 -23.76 26.18
N ARG A 200 -13.37 -22.71 26.96
CA ARG A 200 -12.43 -22.22 27.96
C ARG A 200 -12.32 -23.22 29.09
N GLU A 201 -11.42 -24.18 28.96
CA GLU A 201 -10.99 -25.00 30.09
C GLU A 201 -9.46 -25.16 30.04
N SER A 202 -8.77 -24.18 30.56
CA SER A 202 -7.40 -24.23 31.13
C SER A 202 -6.81 -22.81 31.29
N ALA A 203 -7.40 -22.04 32.18
CA ALA A 203 -6.77 -20.82 32.69
C ALA A 203 -6.71 -20.92 34.23
N ARG A 204 -5.87 -21.80 34.72
CA ARG A 204 -5.38 -21.76 36.13
C ARG A 204 -4.00 -22.34 36.15
N GLU A 205 -3.06 -21.50 36.64
CA GLU A 205 -1.67 -21.68 37.09
C GLU A 205 -0.70 -20.89 36.23
N GLY A 206 0.00 -19.95 36.77
CA GLY A 206 0.73 -19.70 37.93
C GLY A 206 1.77 -18.62 37.66
N ALA A 207 2.05 -17.77 38.60
CA ALA A 207 2.95 -16.62 38.54
C ALA A 207 4.41 -16.97 38.18
N GLY A 208 4.79 -16.58 36.96
CA GLY A 208 6.19 -16.61 36.51
C GLY A 208 6.41 -15.56 35.44
N THR A 209 6.66 -14.33 35.77
CA THR A 209 5.65 -13.34 35.35
C THR A 209 6.15 -12.26 34.43
N SER A 210 7.31 -11.66 34.53
CA SER A 210 7.59 -10.45 33.73
C SER A 210 8.07 -10.76 32.30
N ALA A 211 9.03 -11.64 32.14
CA ALA A 211 9.59 -11.92 30.81
C ALA A 211 8.62 -12.69 29.86
N LYS A 212 7.74 -13.55 30.43
CA LYS A 212 6.73 -14.28 29.65
C LYS A 212 5.56 -13.37 29.25
N ALA A 213 5.21 -12.38 30.10
CA ALA A 213 4.21 -11.38 29.79
C ALA A 213 4.67 -10.42 28.68
N VAL A 214 5.92 -9.97 28.71
CA VAL A 214 6.51 -9.13 27.65
C VAL A 214 6.58 -9.89 26.34
N LYS A 215 7.06 -11.13 26.32
CA LYS A 215 7.04 -11.97 25.09
C LYS A 215 5.64 -12.18 24.55
N SER A 216 4.64 -12.30 25.40
CA SER A 216 3.25 -12.42 24.94
C SER A 216 2.72 -11.10 24.38
N LEU A 217 3.13 -9.94 24.92
CA LEU A 217 2.78 -8.62 24.41
C LEU A 217 3.46 -8.36 23.05
N GLU A 218 4.77 -8.67 22.93
CA GLU A 218 5.48 -8.60 21.65
C GLU A 218 4.81 -9.43 20.56
N GLN A 219 4.36 -10.65 20.88
CA GLN A 219 3.65 -11.51 19.94
C GLN A 219 2.31 -10.91 19.50
N ARG A 220 1.55 -10.30 20.42
CA ARG A 220 0.29 -9.61 20.10
C ARG A 220 0.53 -8.39 19.21
N VAL A 221 1.51 -7.54 19.55
CA VAL A 221 1.90 -6.38 18.74
C VAL A 221 2.35 -6.81 17.35
N ARG A 222 3.23 -7.81 17.25
CA ARG A 222 3.66 -8.37 15.96
C ARG A 222 2.46 -8.87 15.14
N SER A 223 1.53 -9.59 15.77
CA SER A 223 0.34 -10.08 15.11
C SER A 223 -0.57 -8.94 14.62
N ALA A 224 -0.69 -7.86 15.39
CA ALA A 224 -1.44 -6.68 14.99
C ALA A 224 -0.82 -5.99 13.78
N LEU A 225 0.51 -5.79 13.77
CA LEU A 225 1.23 -5.19 12.65
C LEU A 225 1.17 -6.07 11.37
N LEU A 226 1.28 -7.39 11.50
CA LEU A 226 1.17 -8.30 10.35
C LEU A 226 -0.24 -8.35 9.75
N LYS A 227 -1.27 -8.02 10.54
CA LYS A 227 -2.66 -7.95 10.07
C LYS A 227 -3.01 -6.60 9.42
N LEU A 228 -2.09 -5.63 9.44
CA LEU A 228 -2.34 -4.32 8.87
C LEU A 228 -2.69 -4.42 7.38
N PRO A 229 -3.77 -3.77 6.95
CA PRO A 229 -4.04 -3.58 5.55
C PRO A 229 -2.87 -2.80 4.93
N TYR A 230 -2.44 -3.22 3.72
CA TYR A 230 -1.41 -2.52 2.92
C TYR A 230 0.04 -2.68 3.41
N TYR A 231 0.31 -3.42 4.47
CA TYR A 231 1.66 -3.75 4.88
C TYR A 231 2.28 -4.71 3.85
N GLY A 232 3.00 -4.14 2.91
CA GLY A 232 3.54 -4.86 1.74
C GLY A 232 5.05 -5.05 1.79
N VAL A 233 5.58 -5.62 0.73
CA VAL A 233 7.02 -5.85 0.52
C VAL A 233 7.83 -4.54 0.47
N PHE A 234 7.18 -3.42 0.16
CA PHE A 234 7.78 -2.09 0.07
C PHE A 234 7.72 -1.29 1.37
N ASP A 235 7.31 -1.93 2.45
CA ASP A 235 7.19 -1.34 3.78
C ASP A 235 7.99 -2.15 4.79
N HIS A 236 8.55 -1.48 5.77
CA HIS A 236 9.24 -2.11 6.89
C HIS A 236 8.77 -1.49 8.20
N LEU A 237 8.13 -2.28 9.04
CA LEU A 237 7.72 -1.89 10.38
C LEU A 237 8.52 -2.69 11.40
N ALA A 238 9.07 -2.00 12.36
CA ALA A 238 9.74 -2.56 13.54
C ALA A 238 9.14 -1.95 14.80
N PHE A 239 9.28 -2.62 15.91
CA PHE A 239 8.80 -2.13 17.20
C PHE A 239 9.69 -2.59 18.36
N GLN A 240 9.66 -1.81 19.42
CA GLN A 240 10.24 -2.15 20.71
C GLN A 240 9.16 -2.06 21.78
N VAL A 241 9.16 -3.01 22.70
CA VAL A 241 8.24 -3.02 23.86
C VAL A 241 9.05 -2.77 25.13
N ASN A 242 8.73 -1.70 25.83
CA ASN A 242 9.28 -1.34 27.13
C ASN A 242 8.14 -1.33 28.16
N ALA A 243 8.02 -2.41 28.92
CA ALA A 243 6.88 -2.67 29.81
C ALA A 243 5.55 -2.67 29.02
N ASP A 244 4.75 -1.61 29.13
CA ASP A 244 3.47 -1.40 28.46
C ASP A 244 3.52 -0.31 27.38
N GLN A 245 4.71 0.27 27.14
CA GLN A 245 4.94 1.27 26.09
C GLN A 245 5.52 0.62 24.84
N VAL A 246 4.98 0.95 23.68
CA VAL A 246 5.45 0.44 22.40
C VAL A 246 5.96 1.59 21.53
N THR A 247 7.22 1.48 21.10
CA THR A 247 7.81 2.40 20.12
C THR A 247 7.80 1.73 18.76
N LEU A 248 7.11 2.36 17.79
CA LEU A 248 7.06 1.94 16.38
C LEU A 248 8.12 2.68 15.58
N THR A 249 8.87 1.96 14.76
CA THR A 249 9.87 2.52 13.85
C THR A 249 9.77 1.88 12.47
N GLY A 250 10.45 2.44 11.50
CA GLY A 250 10.54 1.87 10.15
C GLY A 250 10.13 2.84 9.06
N GLU A 251 9.96 2.31 7.86
CA GLU A 251 9.61 3.08 6.67
C GLU A 251 8.38 2.49 5.99
N VAL A 252 7.45 3.35 5.62
CA VAL A 252 6.22 2.98 4.92
C VAL A 252 6.05 3.80 3.66
N SER A 253 5.55 3.16 2.62
CA SER A 253 5.27 3.82 1.34
C SER A 253 3.98 4.65 1.36
N TRP A 254 3.16 4.54 2.42
CA TRP A 254 1.86 5.18 2.52
C TRP A 254 1.61 5.81 3.89
N PRO A 255 1.13 7.07 3.93
CA PRO A 255 0.81 7.76 5.19
C PRO A 255 -0.21 7.01 6.04
N VAL A 256 -1.24 6.42 5.40
CA VAL A 256 -2.29 5.68 6.09
C VAL A 256 -1.75 4.49 6.87
N LEU A 257 -0.70 3.82 6.39
CA LEU A 257 -0.11 2.68 7.07
C LEU A 257 0.55 3.07 8.40
N LYS A 258 1.10 4.28 8.49
CA LYS A 258 1.60 4.84 9.75
C LYS A 258 0.46 4.98 10.76
N THR A 259 -0.63 5.65 10.38
CA THR A 259 -1.79 5.87 11.26
C THR A 259 -2.47 4.55 11.65
N ASP A 260 -2.57 3.61 10.72
CA ASP A 260 -3.18 2.30 10.99
C ASP A 260 -2.29 1.44 11.90
N ALA A 261 -0.95 1.55 11.79
CA ALA A 261 -0.02 0.87 12.69
C ALA A 261 -0.15 1.41 14.12
N GLU A 262 -0.19 2.72 14.29
CA GLU A 262 -0.39 3.38 15.59
C GLU A 262 -1.69 2.94 16.24
N ARG A 263 -2.80 2.96 15.50
CA ARG A 263 -4.12 2.52 15.99
C ARG A 263 -4.13 1.04 16.33
N ALA A 264 -3.68 0.18 15.41
CA ALA A 264 -3.72 -1.26 15.60
C ALA A 264 -2.89 -1.73 16.80
N VAL A 265 -1.78 -1.04 17.09
CA VAL A 265 -0.96 -1.34 18.26
C VAL A 265 -1.57 -0.75 19.53
N GLY A 266 -2.16 0.44 19.47
CA GLY A 266 -2.89 1.04 20.60
C GLY A 266 -4.08 0.21 21.06
N ASP A 267 -4.72 -0.53 20.14
CA ASP A 267 -5.84 -1.44 20.46
C ASP A 267 -5.40 -2.80 21.03
N VAL A 268 -4.08 -3.06 21.14
CA VAL A 268 -3.56 -4.32 21.71
C VAL A 268 -3.71 -4.31 23.23
N GLU A 269 -4.37 -5.31 23.77
CA GLU A 269 -4.49 -5.48 25.23
C GLU A 269 -3.12 -5.53 25.90
N GLY A 270 -2.90 -4.66 26.89
CA GLY A 270 -1.63 -4.53 27.62
C GLY A 270 -0.69 -3.46 27.05
N VAL A 271 -1.08 -2.71 26.04
CA VAL A 271 -0.39 -1.50 25.57
C VAL A 271 -1.02 -0.30 26.25
N ALA A 272 -0.23 0.49 26.99
CA ALA A 272 -0.66 1.71 27.64
C ALA A 272 -0.35 2.96 26.80
N GLY A 273 0.67 2.89 25.94
CA GLY A 273 1.03 4.00 25.06
C GLY A 273 1.81 3.55 23.83
N VAL A 274 1.66 4.33 22.75
CA VAL A 274 2.37 4.09 21.47
C VAL A 274 3.10 5.37 21.08
N THR A 275 4.40 5.25 20.85
CA THR A 275 5.22 6.29 20.21
C THR A 275 5.57 5.85 18.79
N SER A 276 5.47 6.75 17.81
CA SER A 276 5.68 6.38 16.40
C SER A 276 6.72 7.27 15.73
N ASP A 277 7.85 6.66 15.43
CA ASP A 277 8.95 7.21 14.61
C ASP A 277 8.94 6.60 13.19
N ILE A 278 7.77 6.19 12.71
CA ILE A 278 7.60 5.65 11.36
C ILE A 278 7.78 6.78 10.34
N LYS A 279 8.73 6.59 9.42
CA LYS A 279 8.97 7.48 8.29
C LYS A 279 8.04 7.14 7.14
N VAL A 280 7.35 8.13 6.59
CA VAL A 280 6.61 7.99 5.35
C VAL A 280 7.54 8.35 4.19
N LEU A 281 7.70 7.41 3.25
CA LEU A 281 8.55 7.61 2.07
C LEU A 281 7.87 8.59 1.10
N PRO A 282 8.66 9.45 0.42
CA PRO A 282 8.11 10.39 -0.55
C PRO A 282 7.44 9.65 -1.73
N VAL A 283 6.39 10.25 -2.27
CA VAL A 283 5.75 9.78 -3.50
C VAL A 283 6.65 10.14 -4.68
N SER A 284 7.19 9.12 -5.34
CA SER A 284 8.09 9.28 -6.48
C SER A 284 7.79 8.20 -7.52
N LEU A 285 7.49 8.63 -8.76
CA LEU A 285 7.30 7.72 -9.89
C LEU A 285 8.59 6.96 -10.22
N HIS A 286 9.75 7.62 -10.06
CA HIS A 286 11.05 7.02 -10.25
C HIS A 286 11.30 5.90 -9.23
N ASP A 287 11.09 6.19 -7.94
CA ASP A 287 11.26 5.19 -6.88
C ASP A 287 10.27 4.04 -7.00
N ASN A 288 9.03 4.30 -7.43
CA ASN A 288 8.05 3.25 -7.67
C ASN A 288 8.48 2.29 -8.78
N ARG A 289 9.07 2.82 -9.85
CA ARG A 289 9.66 2.00 -10.92
C ARG A 289 10.79 1.13 -10.40
N ILE A 290 11.68 1.71 -9.61
CA ILE A 290 12.78 0.98 -8.97
C ILE A 290 12.26 -0.09 -8.01
N ARG A 291 11.26 0.21 -7.17
CA ARG A 291 10.62 -0.77 -6.26
C ARG A 291 10.16 -2.01 -7.02
N LEU A 292 9.40 -1.80 -8.10
CA LEU A 292 8.86 -2.90 -8.89
C LEU A 292 9.95 -3.67 -9.64
N ALA A 293 10.89 -2.99 -10.27
CA ALA A 293 12.00 -3.63 -10.95
C ALA A 293 12.86 -4.45 -9.98
N THR A 294 13.15 -3.91 -8.79
CA THR A 294 13.89 -4.62 -7.74
C THR A 294 13.10 -5.82 -7.22
N TYR A 295 11.79 -5.71 -7.06
CA TYR A 295 10.95 -6.85 -6.67
C TYR A 295 11.06 -8.00 -7.67
N TRP A 296 10.95 -7.71 -8.95
CA TRP A 296 11.06 -8.74 -9.98
C TRP A 296 12.49 -9.29 -10.12
N ALA A 297 13.51 -8.46 -9.99
CA ALA A 297 14.89 -8.89 -10.02
C ALA A 297 15.21 -9.85 -8.85
N VAL A 298 14.78 -9.51 -7.64
CA VAL A 298 15.04 -10.29 -6.42
C VAL A 298 14.17 -11.55 -6.39
N TYR A 299 12.85 -11.39 -6.44
CA TYR A 299 11.90 -12.51 -6.27
C TYR A 299 11.68 -13.34 -7.53
N GLY A 300 12.18 -12.88 -8.67
CA GLY A 300 12.24 -13.65 -9.91
C GLY A 300 13.39 -14.68 -9.94
N GLN A 301 14.37 -14.57 -9.03
CA GLN A 301 15.45 -15.53 -8.95
C GLN A 301 14.96 -16.87 -8.39
N PRO A 302 15.32 -18.01 -9.02
CA PRO A 302 14.87 -19.34 -8.58
C PRO A 302 15.20 -19.62 -7.10
N THR A 303 16.36 -19.19 -6.63
CA THR A 303 16.82 -19.39 -5.24
C THR A 303 16.00 -18.59 -4.23
N LEU A 304 15.50 -17.42 -4.62
CA LEU A 304 14.73 -16.51 -3.77
C LEU A 304 13.22 -16.62 -3.98
N ALA A 305 12.76 -17.32 -5.02
CA ALA A 305 11.34 -17.48 -5.34
C ALA A 305 10.53 -18.10 -4.19
N ARG A 306 11.16 -18.94 -3.36
CA ARG A 306 10.56 -19.53 -2.16
C ARG A 306 10.06 -18.49 -1.15
N TYR A 307 10.69 -17.33 -1.08
CA TYR A 307 10.30 -16.26 -0.18
C TYR A 307 9.06 -15.50 -0.64
N ARG A 308 8.73 -15.55 -1.95
CA ARG A 308 7.54 -14.90 -2.53
C ARG A 308 6.23 -15.56 -2.12
N ILE A 309 6.27 -16.86 -1.80
CA ILE A 309 5.07 -17.65 -1.45
C ILE A 309 4.49 -17.22 -0.09
N ASN A 310 5.29 -16.60 0.77
CA ASN A 310 4.83 -16.14 2.07
C ASN A 310 3.85 -14.98 1.93
N PRO A 311 2.74 -14.94 2.70
CA PRO A 311 1.82 -13.80 2.74
C PRO A 311 2.53 -12.47 3.06
N HIS A 312 3.59 -12.55 3.86
CA HIS A 312 4.48 -11.44 4.19
C HIS A 312 5.90 -11.81 3.75
N PRO A 313 6.28 -11.47 2.50
CA PRO A 313 7.60 -11.80 2.01
C PRO A 313 8.70 -11.25 2.92
N PRO A 314 9.68 -12.06 3.35
CA PRO A 314 10.63 -11.64 4.38
C PRO A 314 11.68 -10.64 3.89
N ILE A 315 11.92 -10.54 2.58
CA ILE A 315 12.82 -9.53 2.01
C ILE A 315 12.00 -8.27 1.73
N ARG A 316 12.25 -7.21 2.50
CA ARG A 316 11.62 -5.89 2.32
C ARG A 316 12.48 -5.03 1.42
N ILE A 317 11.84 -4.29 0.50
CA ILE A 317 12.50 -3.45 -0.50
C ILE A 317 12.07 -2.01 -0.26
N ILE A 318 12.93 -1.25 0.40
CA ILE A 318 12.70 0.16 0.68
C ILE A 318 13.47 0.98 -0.35
N VAL A 319 12.77 1.89 -1.02
CA VAL A 319 13.39 2.76 -2.04
C VAL A 319 13.07 4.21 -1.75
N GLU A 320 14.10 5.02 -1.68
CA GLU A 320 14.00 6.47 -1.48
C GLU A 320 15.05 7.17 -2.35
N ASN A 321 14.61 8.08 -3.22
CA ASN A 321 15.45 8.86 -4.12
C ASN A 321 16.44 8.00 -4.96
N GLY A 322 15.99 6.82 -5.41
CA GLY A 322 16.82 5.89 -6.18
C GLY A 322 17.76 5.02 -5.36
N HIS A 323 17.78 5.18 -4.03
CA HIS A 323 18.57 4.34 -3.13
C HIS A 323 17.69 3.18 -2.62
N VAL A 324 18.16 1.95 -2.81
CA VAL A 324 17.48 0.72 -2.38
C VAL A 324 18.06 0.24 -1.06
N THR A 325 17.20 -0.03 -0.08
CA THR A 325 17.57 -0.72 1.15
C THR A 325 16.82 -2.04 1.25
N LEU A 326 17.55 -3.15 1.31
CA LEU A 326 16.98 -4.48 1.56
C LEU A 326 16.99 -4.73 3.08
N LYS A 327 15.82 -5.06 3.65
CA LYS A 327 15.65 -5.36 5.08
C LYS A 327 14.93 -6.69 5.27
N GLY A 328 15.10 -7.31 6.43
CA GLY A 328 14.40 -8.53 6.81
C GLY A 328 15.32 -9.72 7.02
N VAL A 329 14.79 -10.95 6.86
CA VAL A 329 15.50 -12.17 7.25
C VAL A 329 15.52 -13.17 6.09
N VAL A 330 16.68 -13.72 5.80
CA VAL A 330 16.88 -14.78 4.79
C VAL A 330 17.55 -16.02 5.41
N GLY A 331 17.44 -17.17 4.76
CA GLY A 331 17.92 -18.44 5.31
C GLY A 331 19.42 -18.69 5.17
N SER A 332 20.12 -17.93 4.31
CA SER A 332 21.54 -18.14 4.06
C SER A 332 22.28 -16.89 3.61
N GLU A 333 23.62 -16.89 3.77
CA GLU A 333 24.48 -15.83 3.23
C GLU A 333 24.42 -15.76 1.70
N MET A 334 24.22 -16.90 1.04
CA MET A 334 24.03 -16.94 -0.41
C MET A 334 22.76 -16.19 -0.82
N ASP A 335 21.63 -16.39 -0.14
CA ASP A 335 20.38 -15.66 -0.41
C ASP A 335 20.56 -14.14 -0.23
N ARG A 336 21.25 -13.75 0.84
CA ARG A 336 21.60 -12.37 1.13
C ARG A 336 22.42 -11.74 0.02
N THR A 337 23.45 -12.46 -0.46
CA THR A 337 24.33 -12.02 -1.54
C THR A 337 23.58 -11.92 -2.87
N VAL A 338 22.79 -12.96 -3.21
CA VAL A 338 22.00 -12.97 -4.45
C VAL A 338 20.98 -11.83 -4.46
N ALA A 339 20.29 -11.60 -3.35
CA ALA A 339 19.33 -10.48 -3.24
C ALA A 339 20.02 -9.12 -3.48
N PHE A 340 21.20 -8.92 -2.92
CA PHE A 340 22.00 -7.71 -3.13
C PHE A 340 22.40 -7.54 -4.59
N MET A 341 22.96 -8.58 -5.20
CA MET A 341 23.41 -8.53 -6.60
C MET A 341 22.25 -8.22 -7.55
N GLN A 342 21.09 -8.83 -7.33
CA GLN A 342 19.91 -8.59 -8.14
C GLN A 342 19.37 -7.17 -7.97
N ALA A 343 19.29 -6.66 -6.75
CA ALA A 343 18.88 -5.28 -6.51
C ALA A 343 19.85 -4.27 -7.14
N ASN A 344 21.15 -4.55 -7.09
CA ASN A 344 22.18 -3.66 -7.64
C ASN A 344 22.23 -3.68 -9.19
N SER A 345 21.69 -4.72 -9.82
CA SER A 345 21.61 -4.81 -11.30
C SER A 345 20.44 -4.02 -11.90
N VAL A 346 19.55 -3.48 -11.08
CA VAL A 346 18.34 -2.78 -11.55
C VAL A 346 18.68 -1.42 -12.13
N PRO A 347 18.28 -1.12 -13.38
CA PRO A 347 18.51 0.19 -13.98
C PRO A 347 17.85 1.33 -13.18
N GLY A 348 18.60 2.41 -12.96
CA GLY A 348 18.13 3.58 -12.22
C GLY A 348 18.37 3.51 -10.71
N VAL A 349 18.90 2.41 -10.18
CA VAL A 349 19.35 2.30 -8.80
C VAL A 349 20.69 3.03 -8.63
N PHE A 350 20.75 3.98 -7.69
CA PHE A 350 21.98 4.70 -7.37
C PHE A 350 22.87 3.95 -6.39
N SER A 351 22.26 3.29 -5.42
CA SER A 351 22.98 2.42 -4.47
C SER A 351 22.06 1.40 -3.83
N VAL A 352 22.67 0.31 -3.34
CA VAL A 352 21.97 -0.72 -2.57
C VAL A 352 22.60 -0.87 -1.20
N THR A 353 21.80 -0.74 -0.14
CA THR A 353 22.18 -1.07 1.24
C THR A 353 21.56 -2.40 1.62
N ASN A 354 22.39 -3.38 1.99
CA ASN A 354 21.91 -4.72 2.32
C ASN A 354 21.89 -4.92 3.85
N ASN A 355 20.73 -4.74 4.45
CA ASN A 355 20.46 -4.96 5.87
C ASN A 355 19.68 -6.25 6.13
N LEU A 356 19.80 -7.24 5.22
CA LEU A 356 19.23 -8.57 5.43
C LEU A 356 20.00 -9.31 6.52
N GLN A 357 19.27 -9.90 7.44
CA GLN A 357 19.81 -10.76 8.49
C GLN A 357 19.66 -12.23 8.10
N ILE A 358 20.56 -13.08 8.60
CA ILE A 358 20.46 -14.53 8.41
C ILE A 358 19.68 -15.08 9.59
N GLY A 359 18.53 -15.70 9.31
CA GLY A 359 17.74 -16.41 10.31
C GLY A 359 18.35 -17.79 10.57
N SER A 360 18.50 -18.13 11.83
CA SER A 360 18.85 -19.48 12.28
C SER A 360 17.64 -20.40 12.25
#